data_c1900f16053672732717e239e7bb2079
#
_entry.id   c1900f16053672732717e239e7bb2079
#
_cell.length_a   1.000
_cell.length_b   1.000
_cell.length_c   1.000
_cell.angle_alpha   90.00
_cell.angle_beta   90.00
_cell.angle_gamma   90.00
#
_symmetry.space_group_name_H-M   'P 1'
#
loop_
_entity.id
_entity.type
_entity.pdbx_description
1 polymer ?
#
loop_
_entity_poly.entity_id
_entity_poly.type
_entity_poly.pdbx_seq_one_letter_code
_entity_poly.pdbx_strand_id
1 'polypeptide(L)' 'MFYDLKDKKPQNSGENWVAPNATIIGDVTLEKNSSIWFNAVLRGDIKISI' A
#
# COMPACT_ATOMS: atom_id res chain seq x y z
N MET A 1 3.43 2.64 -6.66
CA MET A 1 4.77 2.79 -6.06
C MET A 1 4.68 2.83 -4.54
N PHE A 2 5.68 2.34 -3.88
CA PHE A 2 5.68 2.21 -2.42
C PHE A 2 6.68 3.19 -1.82
N TYR A 3 6.25 3.92 -0.79
CA TYR A 3 7.10 4.90 -0.12
C TYR A 3 7.04 4.71 1.39
N ASP A 4 8.17 4.89 2.04
CA ASP A 4 8.23 4.90 3.49
C ASP A 4 7.78 6.27 4.02
N LEU A 5 7.16 6.27 5.19
CA LEU A 5 6.80 7.51 5.87
C LEU A 5 7.49 7.47 7.23
N LYS A 6 8.64 8.12 7.35
CA LYS A 6 9.51 8.05 8.52
C LYS A 6 9.93 6.59 8.76
N ASP A 7 9.54 6.00 9.88
CA ASP A 7 9.87 4.61 10.19
C ASP A 7 8.76 3.64 9.79
N LYS A 8 7.71 4.12 9.12
CA LYS A 8 6.59 3.31 8.69
C LYS A 8 6.77 2.87 7.26
N LYS A 9 6.61 1.60 6.99
CA LYS A 9 6.85 1.02 5.67
C LYS A 9 5.65 0.19 5.22
N PRO A 10 5.28 0.28 3.95
CA PRO A 10 4.24 -0.61 3.42
C PRO A 10 4.67 -2.08 3.52
N GLN A 11 3.71 -2.92 3.86
CA GLN A 11 3.90 -4.36 3.92
C GLN A 11 3.01 -5.01 2.88
N ASN A 12 3.57 -5.91 2.08
CA ASN A 12 2.83 -6.57 1.02
C ASN A 12 2.96 -8.09 1.18
N SER A 13 1.85 -8.77 1.40
CA SER A 13 1.85 -10.22 1.58
C SER A 13 2.08 -10.98 0.28
N GLY A 14 1.97 -10.31 -0.87
CA GLY A 14 2.24 -10.93 -2.16
C GLY A 14 0.99 -11.12 -2.98
N GLU A 15 0.20 -12.02 -2.80
CA GLU A 15 -0.91 -12.46 -3.67
C GLU A 15 -1.99 -11.39 -3.85
N ASN A 16 -1.59 -10.25 -4.43
CA ASN A 16 -2.50 -9.12 -4.67
C ASN A 16 -2.05 -8.41 -5.95
N TRP A 17 -2.83 -7.42 -6.37
CA TRP A 17 -2.50 -6.64 -7.55
C TRP A 17 -2.46 -5.16 -7.21
N VAL A 18 -1.39 -4.51 -7.61
CA VAL A 18 -1.22 -3.07 -7.40
C VAL A 18 -0.90 -2.43 -8.74
N ALA A 19 -1.72 -1.46 -9.15
CA ALA A 19 -1.52 -0.79 -10.43
C ALA A 19 -0.18 -0.04 -10.45
N PRO A 20 0.46 0.08 -11.63
CA PRO A 20 1.77 0.73 -11.72
C PRO A 20 1.78 2.17 -11.22
N ASN A 21 0.68 2.90 -11.38
CA ASN A 21 0.62 4.28 -10.94
C ASN A 21 -0.10 4.50 -9.62
N ALA A 22 -0.39 3.43 -8.88
CA ALA A 22 -0.90 3.56 -7.52
C ALA A 22 0.24 3.98 -6.60
N THR A 23 -0.09 4.75 -5.57
CA THR A 23 0.90 5.23 -4.61
C THR A 23 0.53 4.76 -3.22
N ILE A 24 1.45 4.07 -2.57
CA ILE A 24 1.23 3.48 -1.24
C ILE A 24 2.31 4.03 -0.31
N ILE A 25 1.90 4.73 0.73
CA ILE A 25 2.82 5.44 1.61
C ILE A 25 2.58 5.05 3.06
N GLY A 26 3.64 4.70 3.76
CA GLY A 26 3.62 4.54 5.20
C GLY A 26 3.05 3.22 5.67
N ASP A 27 2.32 3.26 6.79
CA ASP A 27 1.88 2.06 7.50
C ASP A 27 0.66 1.44 6.83
N VAL A 28 0.87 0.84 5.66
CA VAL A 28 -0.16 0.17 4.87
C VAL A 28 0.21 -1.29 4.72
N THR A 29 -0.71 -2.17 5.06
CA THR A 29 -0.54 -3.61 4.87
C THR A 29 -1.49 -4.08 3.78
N LEU A 30 -0.93 -4.66 2.72
CA LEU A 30 -1.70 -5.23 1.63
C LEU A 30 -1.85 -6.73 1.86
N GLU A 31 -3.06 -7.13 2.16
CA GLU A 31 -3.38 -8.52 2.43
C GLU A 31 -3.54 -9.31 1.14
N LYS A 32 -3.63 -10.62 1.29
CA LYS A 32 -3.85 -11.53 0.19
C LYS A 32 -5.17 -11.22 -0.52
N ASN A 33 -5.17 -11.30 -1.84
CA ASN A 33 -6.33 -11.06 -2.69
C ASN A 33 -6.84 -9.63 -2.72
N SER A 34 -6.04 -8.68 -2.26
CA SER A 34 -6.41 -7.26 -2.38
C SER A 34 -6.05 -6.73 -3.76
N SER A 35 -6.67 -5.62 -4.16
CA SER A 35 -6.32 -4.96 -5.42
C SER A 35 -6.36 -3.46 -5.23
N ILE A 36 -5.33 -2.80 -5.76
CA ILE A 36 -5.18 -1.36 -5.70
C ILE A 36 -5.13 -0.85 -7.13
N TRP A 37 -6.12 -0.06 -7.50
CA TRP A 37 -6.32 0.30 -8.91
C TRP A 37 -5.59 1.59 -9.28
N PHE A 38 -5.68 1.96 -10.55
CA PHE A 38 -4.94 3.08 -11.12
C PHE A 38 -5.27 4.38 -10.41
N ASN A 39 -4.26 5.22 -10.21
CA ASN A 39 -4.35 6.54 -9.57
C ASN A 39 -4.79 6.51 -8.10
N ALA A 40 -4.81 5.34 -7.49
CA ALA A 40 -5.14 5.26 -6.07
C ALA A 40 -3.98 5.76 -5.23
N VAL A 41 -4.29 6.41 -4.10
CA VAL A 41 -3.29 6.87 -3.14
C VAL A 41 -3.70 6.37 -1.77
N LEU A 42 -2.84 5.57 -1.15
CA LEU A 42 -3.04 5.09 0.21
C LEU A 42 -1.98 5.74 1.08
N ARG A 43 -2.41 6.57 2.00
CA ARG A 43 -1.51 7.29 2.87
C ARG A 43 -1.68 6.79 4.30
N GLY A 44 -0.72 6.01 4.74
CA GLY A 44 -0.77 5.34 6.04
C GLY A 44 -0.12 6.13 7.17
N ASP A 45 -0.65 7.30 7.49
CA ASP A 45 -0.24 8.03 8.69
C ASP A 45 -0.61 7.21 9.93
N ILE A 46 -1.76 6.56 9.83
CA ILE A 46 -2.27 5.61 10.81
C ILE A 46 -2.43 4.30 10.06
N LYS A 47 -2.24 3.19 10.74
CA LYS A 47 -2.24 1.88 10.10
C LYS A 47 -3.48 1.64 9.24
N ILE A 48 -3.25 1.21 8.01
CA ILE A 48 -4.28 0.80 7.05
C ILE A 48 -4.02 -0.64 6.66
N SER A 49 -5.09 -1.44 6.67
CA SER A 49 -5.01 -2.84 6.24
C SER A 49 -6.07 -3.07 5.17
N ILE A 50 -5.62 -3.52 3.99
CA ILE A 50 -6.48 -3.75 2.84
C ILE A 50 -6.49 -5.25 2.51
#